data_2f531f7b9522be718fb91290617fef53
#
_entry.id   2f531f7b9522be718fb91290617fef53
#
_cell.length_a   1.000
_cell.length_b   1.000
_cell.length_c   1.000
_cell.angle_alpha   90.00
_cell.angle_beta   90.00
_cell.angle_gamma   90.00
#
_symmetry.space_group_name_H-M   'P 1'
#
loop_
_entity.id
_entity.type
_entity.pdbx_description
1 polymer ?
#
loop_
_entity_poly.entity_id
_entity_poly.type
_entity_poly.pdbx_seq_one_letter_code
_entity_poly.pdbx_strand_id
1 'polypeptide(L)'
;LKLDGHTNICGTNASGKTTLQRLIPVFYGEYPSRVVPATRDSFERWYLPRLSSFIIYEYTRAEGDLCQAVLSSNGTGVNYRLIGKPFEISDYLIEQKNGKHASVSSAELARAMKRNNILVTSLLNTKDFRAIIQNDHGVLNQSNNARELLGYAKIFSLCEPSKHMRHIEKLAKAVHSKEGKMETIKAMIAAILEEDGVTPPTSGLSRHRVDDWIKECHLIKQFDKIRPEFSKLEQADMALTTTEQVLANLKHSFELDKTYLAARVETTKNELDENSFQRKQTDSEWGDTRDHLNQVISSARADVEKFTSELDTVEREFD
;
A
#
# COMPACT_ATOMS: atom_id res chain seq x y z
N LEU A 1 7.29 -12.86 16.61
CA LEU A 1 7.43 -11.69 17.49
C LEU A 1 6.85 -10.48 16.76
N LYS A 2 6.00 -9.72 17.44
CA LYS A 2 5.40 -8.49 16.92
C LYS A 2 6.23 -7.30 17.40
N LEU A 3 6.66 -6.45 16.48
CA LEU A 3 7.45 -5.24 16.75
C LEU A 3 6.65 -4.04 16.24
N ASP A 4 5.63 -3.64 16.98
CA ASP A 4 4.80 -2.48 16.68
C ASP A 4 4.88 -1.47 17.84
N GLY A 5 5.17 -0.23 17.53
CA GLY A 5 5.35 0.82 18.52
C GLY A 5 6.53 0.59 19.47
N HIS A 6 6.37 0.96 20.73
CA HIS A 6 7.40 0.79 21.76
C HIS A 6 7.46 -0.66 22.25
N THR A 7 8.43 -1.42 21.74
CA THR A 7 8.62 -2.84 22.07
C THR A 7 9.81 -3.02 23.01
N ASN A 8 9.58 -3.63 24.18
CA ASN A 8 10.63 -4.01 25.12
C ASN A 8 10.89 -5.52 25.03
N ILE A 9 12.12 -5.90 24.70
CA ILE A 9 12.53 -7.30 24.57
C ILE A 9 13.28 -7.73 25.83
N CYS A 10 12.60 -8.39 26.72
CA CYS A 10 13.14 -8.91 27.97
C CYS A 10 13.40 -10.41 27.90
N GLY A 11 14.32 -10.90 28.72
CA GLY A 11 14.60 -12.34 28.86
C GLY A 11 15.92 -12.59 29.55
N THR A 12 16.14 -13.84 29.95
CA THR A 12 17.39 -14.30 30.59
C THR A 12 18.60 -14.21 29.66
N ASN A 13 19.80 -14.36 30.20
CA ASN A 13 21.00 -14.47 29.39
C ASN A 13 20.90 -15.66 28.42
N ALA A 14 21.47 -15.53 27.25
CA ALA A 14 21.40 -16.52 26.16
C ALA A 14 20.02 -16.82 25.58
N SER A 15 18.97 -16.06 25.91
CA SER A 15 17.61 -16.23 25.36
C SER A 15 17.43 -15.76 23.90
N GLY A 16 18.51 -15.36 23.23
CA GLY A 16 18.47 -14.96 21.82
C GLY A 16 18.14 -13.47 21.54
N LYS A 17 18.01 -12.62 22.58
CA LYS A 17 17.72 -11.19 22.42
C LYS A 17 18.65 -10.48 21.42
N THR A 18 19.96 -10.66 21.60
CA THR A 18 20.98 -10.08 20.71
C THR A 18 20.92 -10.69 19.29
N THR A 19 20.56 -11.96 19.19
CA THR A 19 20.35 -12.64 17.91
C THR A 19 19.21 -11.98 17.12
N LEU A 20 18.09 -11.78 17.78
CA LEU A 20 16.94 -11.10 17.20
C LEU A 20 17.27 -9.65 16.80
N GLN A 21 17.91 -8.90 17.70
CA GLN A 21 18.32 -7.52 17.45
C GLN A 21 19.22 -7.39 16.20
N ARG A 22 20.13 -8.36 15.98
CA ARG A 22 20.99 -8.40 14.80
C ARG A 22 20.27 -8.69 13.50
N LEU A 23 19.10 -9.31 13.54
CA LEU A 23 18.31 -9.59 12.36
C LEU A 23 17.53 -8.36 11.85
N ILE A 24 17.31 -7.35 12.68
CA ILE A 24 16.58 -6.14 12.27
C ILE A 24 17.28 -5.39 11.12
N PRO A 25 18.58 -5.09 11.16
CA PRO A 25 19.26 -4.45 10.04
C PRO A 25 19.21 -5.24 8.73
N VAL A 26 19.14 -6.58 8.79
CA VAL A 26 19.04 -7.46 7.62
C VAL A 26 17.73 -7.22 6.86
N PHE A 27 16.65 -6.95 7.57
CA PHE A 27 15.38 -6.55 6.95
C PHE A 27 15.51 -5.24 6.15
N TYR A 28 16.30 -4.30 6.63
CA TYR A 28 16.55 -3.04 5.92
C TYR A 28 17.63 -3.16 4.83
N GLY A 29 18.14 -4.36 4.56
CA GLY A 29 19.07 -4.63 3.48
C GLY A 29 20.56 -4.61 3.86
N GLU A 30 20.90 -4.64 5.17
CA GLU A 30 22.30 -4.90 5.57
C GLU A 30 22.71 -6.31 5.14
N TYR A 31 23.94 -6.45 4.71
CA TYR A 31 24.47 -7.75 4.30
C TYR A 31 24.44 -8.76 5.46
N PRO A 32 23.84 -9.94 5.29
CA PRO A 32 23.77 -10.96 6.33
C PRO A 32 25.15 -11.32 6.91
N SER A 33 26.17 -11.37 6.09
CA SER A 33 27.55 -11.63 6.52
C SER A 33 28.10 -10.60 7.52
N ARG A 34 27.60 -9.38 7.52
CA ARG A 34 28.08 -8.29 8.40
C ARG A 34 27.43 -8.28 9.77
N VAL A 35 26.36 -9.04 9.97
CA VAL A 35 25.64 -9.11 11.26
C VAL A 35 26.00 -10.34 12.07
N VAL A 36 26.75 -11.26 11.48
CA VAL A 36 27.25 -12.45 12.16
C VAL A 36 28.39 -12.07 13.11
N PRO A 37 28.42 -12.62 14.34
CA PRO A 37 29.59 -12.46 15.21
C PRO A 37 30.84 -13.04 14.57
N ALA A 38 32.00 -12.38 14.76
CA ALA A 38 33.28 -12.85 14.24
C ALA A 38 33.67 -14.28 14.71
N THR A 39 33.04 -14.76 15.77
CA THR A 39 33.23 -16.12 16.31
C THR A 39 32.37 -17.19 15.62
N ARG A 40 31.58 -16.83 14.60
CA ARG A 40 30.70 -17.75 13.88
C ARG A 40 31.13 -17.86 12.41
N ASP A 41 30.87 -19.01 11.80
CA ASP A 41 31.27 -19.30 10.44
C ASP A 41 30.64 -18.40 9.40
N SER A 42 29.34 -18.59 9.16
CA SER A 42 28.58 -17.84 8.19
C SER A 42 27.13 -17.62 8.67
N PHE A 43 26.45 -16.65 8.07
CA PHE A 43 25.06 -16.35 8.40
C PHE A 43 24.16 -17.55 8.11
N GLU A 44 24.35 -18.19 6.97
CA GLU A 44 23.55 -19.32 6.52
C GLU A 44 23.64 -20.49 7.48
N ARG A 45 24.87 -20.85 7.86
CA ARG A 45 25.10 -21.97 8.79
C ARG A 45 24.54 -21.71 10.18
N TRP A 46 24.55 -20.45 10.59
CA TRP A 46 24.11 -20.07 11.93
C TRP A 46 22.61 -19.84 12.05
N TYR A 47 22.02 -19.06 11.11
CA TYR A 47 20.62 -18.67 11.17
C TYR A 47 19.69 -19.50 10.28
N LEU A 48 20.20 -20.09 9.19
CA LEU A 48 19.48 -20.85 8.20
C LEU A 48 20.14 -22.21 7.93
N PRO A 49 20.30 -23.06 8.97
CA PRO A 49 21.13 -24.27 8.88
C PRO A 49 20.61 -25.34 7.91
N ARG A 50 19.37 -25.22 7.47
CA ARG A 50 18.73 -26.14 6.51
C ARG A 50 18.15 -25.36 5.33
N LEU A 51 18.08 -25.99 4.15
CA LEU A 51 17.44 -25.39 2.98
C LEU A 51 15.95 -25.10 3.17
N SER A 52 15.32 -25.73 4.15
CA SER A 52 13.95 -25.49 4.60
C SER A 52 13.84 -24.54 5.82
N SER A 53 14.93 -23.90 6.21
CA SER A 53 14.93 -22.85 7.24
C SER A 53 14.56 -21.52 6.62
N PHE A 54 13.70 -20.75 7.31
CA PHE A 54 13.29 -19.44 6.90
C PHE A 54 13.42 -18.42 8.03
N ILE A 55 13.78 -17.19 7.66
CA ILE A 55 13.57 -16.00 8.48
C ILE A 55 12.52 -15.18 7.76
N ILE A 56 11.42 -14.89 8.43
CA ILE A 56 10.27 -14.22 7.83
C ILE A 56 10.05 -12.91 8.56
N TYR A 57 10.02 -11.83 7.80
CA TYR A 57 9.62 -10.52 8.28
C TYR A 57 8.26 -10.18 7.64
N GLU A 58 7.25 -10.06 8.47
CA GLU A 58 5.99 -9.45 8.07
C GLU A 58 6.09 -7.95 8.30
N TYR A 59 5.70 -7.16 7.32
CA TYR A 59 5.74 -5.71 7.39
C TYR A 59 4.55 -5.08 6.68
N THR A 60 4.19 -3.89 7.13
CA THR A 60 3.14 -3.08 6.53
C THR A 60 3.76 -2.07 5.57
N ARG A 61 3.25 -1.99 4.37
CA ARG A 61 3.63 -0.99 3.36
C ARG A 61 3.04 0.38 3.71
N ALA A 62 3.53 1.43 3.04
CA ALA A 62 2.98 2.77 3.16
C ALA A 62 1.47 2.86 2.84
N GLU A 63 0.99 1.99 1.95
CA GLU A 63 -0.42 1.90 1.56
C GLU A 63 -1.29 1.06 2.52
N GLY A 64 -0.68 0.47 3.55
CA GLY A 64 -1.38 -0.30 4.58
C GLY A 64 -1.43 -1.82 4.32
N ASP A 65 -0.98 -2.31 3.17
CA ASP A 65 -0.96 -3.73 2.85
C ASP A 65 0.11 -4.48 3.63
N LEU A 66 -0.20 -5.69 4.07
CA LEU A 66 0.74 -6.59 4.71
C LEU A 66 1.48 -7.42 3.68
N CYS A 67 2.81 -7.42 3.78
CA CYS A 67 3.71 -8.19 2.93
C CYS A 67 4.71 -8.96 3.78
N GLN A 68 5.36 -9.94 3.16
CA GLN A 68 6.42 -10.73 3.79
C GLN A 68 7.73 -10.58 3.03
N ALA A 69 8.83 -10.44 3.76
CA ALA A 69 10.19 -10.64 3.27
C ALA A 69 10.73 -11.93 3.84
N VAL A 70 10.97 -12.91 2.99
CA VAL A 70 11.36 -14.28 3.36
C VAL A 70 12.80 -14.52 2.95
N LEU A 71 13.64 -14.81 3.93
CA LEU A 71 15.03 -15.22 3.72
C LEU A 71 15.12 -16.73 3.74
N SER A 72 15.89 -17.28 2.83
CA SER A 72 16.20 -18.70 2.74
C SER A 72 17.65 -18.90 2.33
N SER A 73 18.22 -20.03 2.69
CA SER A 73 19.57 -20.41 2.26
C SER A 73 19.53 -21.23 0.98
N ASN A 74 20.51 -21.05 0.11
CA ASN A 74 20.79 -21.95 -1.02
C ASN A 74 21.99 -22.88 -0.73
N GLY A 75 22.48 -22.91 0.51
CA GLY A 75 23.65 -23.68 0.95
C GLY A 75 24.96 -22.89 0.94
N THR A 76 25.10 -21.88 0.09
CA THR A 76 26.32 -21.05 -0.05
C THR A 76 26.08 -19.57 0.21
N GLY A 77 24.81 -19.15 0.31
CA GLY A 77 24.43 -17.78 0.52
C GLY A 77 22.96 -17.63 0.94
N VAL A 78 22.53 -16.38 1.08
CA VAL A 78 21.17 -16.01 1.45
C VAL A 78 20.47 -15.41 0.26
N ASN A 79 19.26 -15.88 0.00
CA ASN A 79 18.32 -15.33 -0.97
C ASN A 79 17.11 -14.76 -0.29
N TYR A 80 16.53 -13.76 -0.91
CA TYR A 80 15.31 -13.11 -0.45
C TYR A 80 14.16 -13.39 -1.42
N ARG A 81 12.96 -13.40 -0.88
CA ARG A 81 11.72 -13.48 -1.64
C ARG A 81 10.68 -12.59 -0.97
N LEU A 82 9.96 -11.81 -1.76
CA LEU A 82 8.86 -10.97 -1.28
C LEU A 82 7.55 -11.61 -1.65
N ILE A 83 6.58 -11.59 -0.72
CA ILE A 83 5.27 -12.22 -0.88
C ILE A 83 4.19 -11.21 -0.47
N GLY A 84 3.20 -10.98 -1.33
CA GLY A 84 2.12 -10.02 -1.15
C GLY A 84 0.93 -10.58 -0.38
N LYS A 85 1.16 -11.11 0.82
CA LYS A 85 0.09 -11.54 1.75
C LYS A 85 0.59 -11.49 3.19
N PRO A 86 -0.34 -11.44 4.19
CA PRO A 86 0.00 -11.63 5.60
C PRO A 86 0.65 -13.00 5.86
N PHE A 87 1.40 -13.09 6.95
CA PHE A 87 2.03 -14.34 7.36
C PHE A 87 1.00 -15.36 7.87
N GLU A 88 1.06 -16.54 7.29
CA GLU A 88 0.32 -17.72 7.75
C GLU A 88 1.26 -18.90 7.86
N ILE A 89 1.30 -19.53 9.01
CA ILE A 89 2.21 -20.66 9.27
C ILE A 89 1.94 -21.87 8.37
N SER A 90 0.69 -22.04 7.96
CA SER A 90 0.25 -23.11 7.05
C SER A 90 0.94 -23.06 5.68
N ASP A 91 1.36 -21.89 5.21
CA ASP A 91 2.08 -21.75 3.94
C ASP A 91 3.47 -22.37 3.97
N TYR A 92 4.06 -22.47 5.16
CA TYR A 92 5.43 -22.93 5.38
C TYR A 92 5.53 -24.37 5.86
N LEU A 93 4.40 -25.02 6.08
CA LEU A 93 4.32 -26.38 6.61
C LEU A 93 3.55 -27.28 5.67
N ILE A 94 4.03 -28.51 5.52
CA ILE A 94 3.33 -29.61 4.85
C ILE A 94 3.08 -30.69 5.89
N GLU A 95 1.86 -31.14 6.00
CA GLU A 95 1.52 -32.31 6.81
C GLU A 95 2.00 -33.59 6.11
N GLN A 96 2.78 -34.35 6.81
CA GLN A 96 3.28 -35.65 6.37
C GLN A 96 2.27 -36.76 6.71
N LYS A 97 2.35 -37.88 5.99
CA LYS A 97 1.48 -39.07 6.19
C LYS A 97 1.47 -39.63 7.63
N ASN A 98 2.45 -39.26 8.45
CA ASN A 98 2.57 -39.65 9.86
C ASN A 98 2.00 -38.63 10.84
N GLY A 99 1.26 -37.60 10.38
CA GLY A 99 0.72 -36.52 11.19
C GLY A 99 1.77 -35.48 11.66
N LYS A 100 3.03 -35.61 11.22
CA LYS A 100 4.07 -34.62 11.52
C LYS A 100 4.10 -33.54 10.45
N HIS A 101 4.40 -32.31 10.87
CA HIS A 101 4.62 -31.21 9.94
C HIS A 101 6.08 -31.11 9.54
N ALA A 102 6.34 -30.92 8.25
CA ALA A 102 7.64 -30.62 7.70
C ALA A 102 7.62 -29.23 7.06
N SER A 103 8.74 -28.53 7.13
CA SER A 103 8.87 -27.24 6.45
C SER A 103 9.01 -27.42 4.94
N VAL A 104 8.32 -26.59 4.17
CA VAL A 104 8.42 -26.55 2.69
C VAL A 104 9.81 -26.04 2.26
N SER A 105 10.21 -26.34 1.04
CA SER A 105 11.36 -25.69 0.42
C SER A 105 10.98 -24.30 -0.12
N SER A 106 11.97 -23.42 -0.32
CA SER A 106 11.74 -22.09 -0.91
C SER A 106 11.12 -22.15 -2.31
N ALA A 107 11.41 -23.19 -3.08
CA ALA A 107 10.82 -23.41 -4.40
C ALA A 107 9.36 -23.86 -4.33
N GLU A 108 9.03 -24.74 -3.39
CA GLU A 108 7.64 -25.18 -3.15
C GLU A 108 6.77 -24.06 -2.66
N LEU A 109 7.27 -23.24 -1.70
CA LEU A 109 6.61 -22.04 -1.24
C LEU A 109 6.24 -21.12 -2.42
N ALA A 110 7.20 -20.83 -3.30
CA ALA A 110 6.94 -19.98 -4.46
C ALA A 110 5.91 -20.56 -5.42
N ARG A 111 5.93 -21.89 -5.66
CA ARG A 111 4.95 -22.56 -6.51
C ARG A 111 3.55 -22.54 -5.88
N ALA A 112 3.46 -22.73 -4.56
CA ALA A 112 2.19 -22.65 -3.84
C ALA A 112 1.59 -21.24 -3.93
N MET A 113 2.39 -20.19 -3.69
CA MET A 113 1.95 -18.79 -3.81
C MET A 113 1.44 -18.49 -5.22
N LYS A 114 2.19 -18.88 -6.26
CA LYS A 114 1.77 -18.67 -7.66
C LYS A 114 0.47 -19.40 -8.02
N ARG A 115 0.28 -20.63 -7.54
CA ARG A 115 -0.98 -21.39 -7.75
C ARG A 115 -2.19 -20.71 -7.13
N ASN A 116 -2.00 -20.03 -6.02
CA ASN A 116 -3.03 -19.29 -5.31
C ASN A 116 -3.19 -17.84 -5.80
N ASN A 117 -2.58 -17.48 -6.94
CA ASN A 117 -2.55 -16.11 -7.49
C ASN A 117 -1.99 -15.06 -6.52
N ILE A 118 -1.14 -15.45 -5.57
CA ILE A 118 -0.45 -14.56 -4.66
C ILE A 118 0.82 -14.08 -5.34
N LEU A 119 1.03 -12.77 -5.30
CA LEU A 119 2.21 -12.18 -5.88
C LEU A 119 3.45 -12.59 -5.10
N VAL A 120 4.43 -13.14 -5.80
CA VAL A 120 5.70 -13.59 -5.24
C VAL A 120 6.84 -13.29 -6.21
N THR A 121 7.94 -12.74 -5.69
CA THR A 121 9.10 -12.39 -6.51
C THR A 121 9.90 -13.63 -6.91
N SER A 122 10.76 -13.48 -7.92
CA SER A 122 11.91 -14.35 -8.14
C SER A 122 12.85 -14.32 -6.92
N LEU A 123 13.87 -15.18 -6.91
CA LEU A 123 14.93 -15.11 -5.88
C LEU A 123 15.74 -13.83 -6.07
N LEU A 124 15.85 -13.05 -5.03
CA LEU A 124 16.57 -11.78 -5.00
C LEU A 124 17.86 -11.94 -4.20
N ASN A 125 18.93 -11.32 -4.65
CA ASN A 125 20.13 -11.13 -3.84
C ASN A 125 19.95 -9.94 -2.88
N THR A 126 20.87 -9.76 -1.95
CA THR A 126 20.80 -8.69 -0.94
C THR A 126 20.78 -7.29 -1.55
N LYS A 127 21.50 -7.07 -2.66
CA LYS A 127 21.53 -5.76 -3.35
C LYS A 127 20.17 -5.41 -3.95
N ASP A 128 19.59 -6.35 -4.68
CA ASP A 128 18.27 -6.14 -5.34
C ASP A 128 17.16 -6.05 -4.30
N PHE A 129 17.17 -6.90 -3.27
CA PHE A 129 16.24 -6.82 -2.15
C PHE A 129 16.28 -5.47 -1.47
N ARG A 130 17.48 -4.97 -1.12
CA ARG A 130 17.68 -3.65 -0.52
C ARG A 130 17.12 -2.55 -1.40
N ALA A 131 17.44 -2.56 -2.68
CA ALA A 131 17.00 -1.55 -3.63
C ALA A 131 15.46 -1.53 -3.77
N ILE A 132 14.80 -2.70 -3.73
CA ILE A 132 13.33 -2.81 -3.75
C ILE A 132 12.73 -2.23 -2.46
N ILE A 133 13.20 -2.67 -1.30
CA ILE A 133 12.64 -2.26 0.00
C ILE A 133 12.81 -0.76 0.22
N GLN A 134 13.94 -0.21 -0.19
CA GLN A 134 14.26 1.22 -0.04
C GLN A 134 13.74 2.09 -1.20
N ASN A 135 13.17 1.50 -2.24
CA ASN A 135 12.73 2.18 -3.47
C ASN A 135 13.87 2.95 -4.17
N ASP A 136 15.09 2.37 -4.19
CA ASP A 136 16.25 3.01 -4.79
C ASP A 136 16.26 2.84 -6.32
N HIS A 137 15.59 3.74 -7.00
CA HIS A 137 15.52 3.76 -8.47
C HIS A 137 16.89 3.85 -9.15
N GLY A 138 17.90 4.46 -8.50
CA GLY A 138 19.25 4.58 -9.04
C GLY A 138 19.91 3.20 -9.21
N VAL A 139 19.79 2.35 -8.18
CA VAL A 139 20.31 0.97 -8.22
C VAL A 139 19.44 0.06 -9.09
N LEU A 140 18.11 0.20 -9.00
CA LEU A 140 17.17 -0.63 -9.75
C LEU A 140 17.31 -0.45 -11.27
N ASN A 141 17.51 0.77 -11.75
CA ASN A 141 17.70 1.06 -13.17
C ASN A 141 19.01 0.51 -13.75
N GLN A 142 20.03 0.27 -12.91
CA GLN A 142 21.32 -0.28 -13.34
C GLN A 142 21.34 -1.81 -13.37
N SER A 143 20.28 -2.47 -12.90
CA SER A 143 20.20 -3.93 -12.90
C SER A 143 19.81 -4.46 -14.29
N ASN A 144 20.31 -5.65 -14.62
CA ASN A 144 19.95 -6.35 -15.86
C ASN A 144 18.43 -6.64 -15.98
N ASN A 145 17.74 -6.77 -14.84
CA ASN A 145 16.31 -7.02 -14.74
C ASN A 145 15.54 -5.77 -14.27
N ALA A 146 15.99 -4.57 -14.63
CA ALA A 146 15.46 -3.31 -14.12
C ALA A 146 13.93 -3.22 -14.19
N ARG A 147 13.31 -3.62 -15.29
CA ARG A 147 11.84 -3.58 -15.47
C ARG A 147 11.10 -4.42 -14.45
N GLU A 148 11.58 -5.62 -14.17
CA GLU A 148 10.98 -6.53 -13.18
C GLU A 148 11.17 -5.99 -11.76
N LEU A 149 12.38 -5.56 -11.43
CA LEU A 149 12.71 -5.02 -10.11
C LEU A 149 11.97 -3.71 -9.79
N LEU A 150 11.81 -2.83 -10.78
CA LEU A 150 10.97 -1.63 -10.65
C LEU A 150 9.49 -1.99 -10.43
N GLY A 151 9.01 -3.04 -11.10
CA GLY A 151 7.68 -3.59 -10.83
C GLY A 151 7.52 -4.07 -9.39
N TYR A 152 8.51 -4.80 -8.89
CA TYR A 152 8.53 -5.25 -7.50
C TYR A 152 8.64 -4.09 -6.50
N ALA A 153 9.44 -3.06 -6.78
CA ALA A 153 9.58 -1.91 -5.91
C ALA A 153 8.23 -1.17 -5.72
N LYS A 154 7.45 -1.01 -6.78
CA LYS A 154 6.10 -0.41 -6.68
C LYS A 154 5.17 -1.17 -5.71
N ILE A 155 5.37 -2.49 -5.58
CA ILE A 155 4.46 -3.36 -4.85
C ILE A 155 4.98 -3.68 -3.44
N PHE A 156 6.29 -3.71 -3.24
CA PHE A 156 6.90 -4.24 -2.01
C PHE A 156 7.72 -3.21 -1.24
N SER A 157 7.92 -1.99 -1.75
CA SER A 157 8.74 -1.01 -1.03
C SER A 157 8.07 -0.54 0.27
N LEU A 158 8.91 -0.13 1.23
CA LEU A 158 8.47 0.51 2.47
C LEU A 158 8.05 1.97 2.26
N CYS A 159 8.48 2.56 1.15
CA CYS A 159 8.20 3.95 0.83
C CYS A 159 7.02 4.08 -0.12
N GLU A 160 6.39 5.23 -0.09
CA GLU A 160 5.52 5.68 -1.18
C GLU A 160 6.29 5.71 -2.52
N PRO A 161 5.61 5.53 -3.66
CA PRO A 161 6.28 5.45 -4.96
C PRO A 161 7.16 6.65 -5.34
N SER A 162 6.85 7.83 -4.80
CA SER A 162 7.60 9.08 -5.02
C SER A 162 8.78 9.27 -4.07
N LYS A 163 8.86 8.48 -3.00
CA LYS A 163 9.86 8.59 -1.96
C LYS A 163 10.85 7.42 -2.01
N HIS A 164 12.04 7.63 -1.51
CA HIS A 164 13.05 6.59 -1.36
C HIS A 164 13.77 6.74 -0.03
N MET A 165 14.25 5.63 0.51
CA MET A 165 15.12 5.61 1.69
C MET A 165 16.50 5.16 1.27
N ARG A 166 17.53 5.93 1.59
CA ARG A 166 18.92 5.52 1.39
C ARG A 166 19.60 5.27 2.73
N HIS A 167 20.51 4.31 2.74
CA HIS A 167 21.37 4.01 3.91
C HIS A 167 20.62 3.65 5.20
N ILE A 168 19.32 3.31 5.12
CA ILE A 168 18.53 2.93 6.29
C ILE A 168 19.09 1.66 6.97
N GLU A 169 19.70 0.76 6.21
CA GLU A 169 20.36 -0.44 6.73
C GLU A 169 21.58 -0.07 7.61
N LYS A 170 22.31 0.99 7.25
CA LYS A 170 23.44 1.49 8.04
C LYS A 170 22.96 2.13 9.33
N LEU A 171 21.89 2.94 9.25
CA LEU A 171 21.26 3.54 10.39
C LEU A 171 20.71 2.47 11.34
N ALA A 172 19.97 1.50 10.82
CA ALA A 172 19.45 0.39 11.61
C ALA A 172 20.56 -0.39 12.30
N LYS A 173 21.66 -0.65 11.60
CA LYS A 173 22.85 -1.31 12.18
C LYS A 173 23.47 -0.50 13.30
N ALA A 174 23.63 0.81 13.13
CA ALA A 174 24.22 1.69 14.15
C ALA A 174 23.33 1.77 15.41
N VAL A 175 22.03 1.89 15.25
CA VAL A 175 21.06 1.92 16.36
C VAL A 175 21.03 0.60 17.12
N HIS A 176 21.14 -0.52 16.40
CA HIS A 176 21.10 -1.86 16.99
C HIS A 176 22.48 -2.43 17.36
N SER A 177 23.56 -1.65 17.24
CA SER A 177 24.89 -2.09 17.67
C SER A 177 24.99 -2.15 19.19
N LYS A 178 25.71 -3.16 19.69
CA LYS A 178 25.95 -3.29 21.14
C LYS A 178 26.69 -2.11 21.77
N GLU A 179 27.43 -1.42 20.95
CA GLU A 179 28.35 -0.37 21.38
C GLU A 179 27.80 1.01 21.11
N GLY A 180 26.59 1.36 21.31
CA GLY A 180 25.96 2.65 21.05
C GLY A 180 26.82 3.91 21.29
N LYS A 181 28.11 3.82 20.92
CA LYS A 181 29.11 4.87 21.05
C LYS A 181 28.87 5.91 19.98
N MET A 182 28.96 7.17 20.37
CA MET A 182 28.86 8.29 19.44
C MET A 182 29.85 8.18 18.27
N GLU A 183 30.98 7.51 18.47
CA GLU A 183 31.97 7.22 17.43
C GLU A 183 31.41 6.31 16.33
N THR A 184 30.59 5.33 16.68
CA THR A 184 29.94 4.45 15.69
C THR A 184 28.94 5.26 14.83
N ILE A 185 28.19 6.17 15.44
CA ILE A 185 27.26 7.05 14.74
C ILE A 185 28.03 8.04 13.84
N LYS A 186 29.12 8.64 14.34
CA LYS A 186 29.98 9.51 13.54
C LYS A 186 30.61 8.78 12.35
N ALA A 187 31.13 7.57 12.57
CA ALA A 187 31.70 6.75 11.49
C ALA A 187 30.66 6.36 10.45
N MET A 188 29.42 6.09 10.88
CA MET A 188 28.31 5.82 9.99
C MET A 188 27.94 7.06 9.15
N ILE A 189 27.80 8.23 9.78
CA ILE A 189 27.52 9.48 9.08
C ILE A 189 28.62 9.78 8.08
N ALA A 190 29.89 9.61 8.47
CA ALA A 190 31.03 9.79 7.58
C ALA A 190 30.96 8.86 6.36
N ALA A 191 30.63 7.57 6.58
CA ALA A 191 30.49 6.60 5.50
C ALA A 191 29.31 6.90 4.56
N ILE A 192 28.21 7.44 5.08
CA ILE A 192 27.07 7.89 4.26
C ILE A 192 27.49 9.09 3.41
N LEU A 193 28.11 10.08 4.01
CA LEU A 193 28.58 11.28 3.31
C LEU A 193 29.63 10.95 2.22
N GLU A 194 30.55 10.01 2.51
CA GLU A 194 31.54 9.55 1.54
C GLU A 194 30.88 8.84 0.35
N GLU A 195 29.85 8.03 0.59
CA GLU A 195 29.09 7.32 -0.44
C GLU A 195 28.25 8.28 -1.30
N ASP A 196 27.77 9.38 -0.71
CA ASP A 196 27.10 10.47 -1.42
C ASP A 196 28.07 11.42 -2.15
N GLY A 197 29.38 11.06 -2.17
CA GLY A 197 30.42 11.81 -2.89
C GLY A 197 30.95 13.02 -2.12
N VAL A 198 30.58 13.18 -0.84
CA VAL A 198 31.14 14.19 0.04
C VAL A 198 32.51 13.68 0.51
N THR A 199 33.59 14.19 -0.10
CA THR A 199 34.96 13.85 0.32
C THR A 199 35.23 14.44 1.70
N PRO A 200 35.68 13.62 2.67
CA PRO A 200 36.05 14.16 3.96
C PRO A 200 37.24 15.12 3.76
N PRO A 201 37.28 16.23 4.53
CA PRO A 201 38.43 17.12 4.45
C PRO A 201 39.68 16.35 4.80
N THR A 202 40.63 16.29 3.86
CA THR A 202 41.91 15.62 4.06
C THR A 202 42.64 16.20 5.28
N SER A 203 42.90 15.35 6.26
CA SER A 203 43.53 15.72 7.53
C SER A 203 45.03 15.99 7.36
N GLY A 204 45.35 17.16 6.85
CA GLY A 204 46.64 17.75 6.96
C GLY A 204 46.53 19.13 7.56
N LEU A 205 47.29 19.46 8.60
CA LEU A 205 47.49 20.81 9.09
C LEU A 205 48.25 21.64 8.03
N SER A 206 47.74 21.71 6.81
CA SER A 206 48.33 22.46 5.71
C SER A 206 47.58 23.79 5.52
N ARG A 207 48.19 24.73 4.85
CA ARG A 207 47.66 26.07 4.49
C ARG A 207 46.21 26.02 3.95
N HIS A 208 45.84 24.92 3.29
CA HIS A 208 44.46 24.72 2.79
C HIS A 208 43.38 24.71 3.87
N ARG A 209 43.67 24.33 5.13
CA ARG A 209 42.67 24.39 6.22
C ARG A 209 42.29 25.82 6.61
N VAL A 210 43.25 26.71 6.57
CA VAL A 210 43.00 28.13 6.89
C VAL A 210 42.20 28.77 5.76
N ASP A 211 42.53 28.44 4.51
CA ASP A 211 41.79 28.91 3.34
C ASP A 211 40.37 28.36 3.28
N ASP A 212 40.19 27.10 3.66
CA ASP A 212 38.86 26.46 3.74
C ASP A 212 38.02 27.05 4.91
N TRP A 213 38.62 27.31 6.05
CA TRP A 213 38.01 28.01 7.16
C TRP A 213 37.63 29.46 6.79
N ILE A 214 38.48 30.14 6.04
CA ILE A 214 38.14 31.48 5.53
C ILE A 214 36.97 31.43 4.57
N LYS A 215 36.91 30.40 3.69
CA LYS A 215 35.76 30.18 2.81
C LYS A 215 34.50 29.83 3.59
N GLU A 216 34.57 28.97 4.61
CA GLU A 216 33.46 28.65 5.50
C GLU A 216 32.98 29.88 6.25
N CYS A 217 33.90 30.73 6.77
CA CYS A 217 33.54 31.99 7.39
C CYS A 217 32.89 32.97 6.41
N HIS A 218 33.32 32.98 5.15
CA HIS A 218 32.65 33.74 4.09
C HIS A 218 31.26 33.18 3.75
N LEU A 219 31.10 31.85 3.72
CA LEU A 219 29.81 31.22 3.57
C LEU A 219 28.87 31.52 4.73
N ILE A 220 29.38 31.49 5.98
CA ILE A 220 28.59 31.85 7.18
C ILE A 220 28.15 33.32 7.10
N LYS A 221 29.03 34.23 6.66
CA LYS A 221 28.65 35.65 6.43
C LYS A 221 27.64 35.83 5.30
N GLN A 222 27.68 34.95 4.29
CA GLN A 222 26.67 34.93 3.23
C GLN A 222 25.36 34.33 3.73
N PHE A 223 25.38 33.46 4.73
CA PHE A 223 24.21 32.85 5.33
C PHE A 223 23.23 33.89 5.90
N ASP A 224 23.77 34.96 6.51
CA ASP A 224 22.93 36.08 6.99
C ASP A 224 22.20 36.79 5.84
N LYS A 225 22.77 36.79 4.62
CA LYS A 225 22.11 37.36 3.44
C LYS A 225 21.07 36.40 2.84
N ILE A 226 21.27 35.10 3.01
CA ILE A 226 20.38 34.04 2.45
C ILE A 226 19.24 33.72 3.44
N ARG A 227 19.42 34.06 4.75
CA ARG A 227 18.41 33.83 5.78
C ARG A 227 17.00 34.34 5.44
N PRO A 228 16.82 35.56 4.86
CA PRO A 228 15.50 36.01 4.45
C PRO A 228 14.90 35.14 3.29
N GLU A 229 15.73 34.57 2.45
CA GLU A 229 15.26 33.67 1.38
C GLU A 229 14.82 32.30 1.95
N PHE A 230 15.53 31.79 2.95
CA PHE A 230 15.08 30.59 3.68
C PHE A 230 13.75 30.85 4.41
N SER A 231 13.57 32.00 5.02
CA SER A 231 12.28 32.34 5.65
C SER A 231 11.14 32.42 4.65
N LYS A 232 11.39 32.91 3.43
CA LYS A 232 10.39 32.90 2.33
C LYS A 232 10.08 31.47 1.89
N LEU A 233 11.09 30.61 1.81
CA LEU A 233 10.93 29.20 1.45
C LEU A 233 10.08 28.48 2.51
N GLU A 234 10.36 28.71 3.78
CA GLU A 234 9.61 28.15 4.91
C GLU A 234 8.14 28.61 4.91
N GLN A 235 7.91 29.90 4.64
CA GLN A 235 6.55 30.43 4.47
C GLN A 235 5.83 29.81 3.26
N ALA A 236 6.55 29.60 2.15
CA ALA A 236 5.98 28.96 0.96
C ALA A 236 5.65 27.48 1.22
N ASP A 237 6.48 26.76 1.97
CA ASP A 237 6.25 25.38 2.38
C ASP A 237 5.03 25.25 3.31
N MET A 238 4.91 26.16 4.29
CA MET A 238 3.71 26.23 5.15
C MET A 238 2.44 26.53 4.34
N ALA A 239 2.52 27.44 3.36
CA ALA A 239 1.40 27.76 2.49
C ALA A 239 1.02 26.56 1.61
N LEU A 240 2.00 25.84 1.08
CA LEU A 240 1.79 24.61 0.31
C LEU A 240 1.08 23.55 1.14
N THR A 241 1.60 23.26 2.34
CA THR A 241 1.00 22.28 3.27
C THR A 241 -0.45 22.64 3.62
N THR A 242 -0.71 23.94 3.86
CA THR A 242 -2.07 24.42 4.14
C THR A 242 -2.99 24.22 2.93
N THR A 243 -2.49 24.48 1.72
CA THR A 243 -3.25 24.32 0.48
C THR A 243 -3.53 22.84 0.19
N GLU A 244 -2.57 21.97 0.45
CA GLU A 244 -2.76 20.52 0.34
C GLU A 244 -3.84 19.99 1.29
N GLN A 245 -3.87 20.50 2.52
CA GLN A 245 -4.92 20.16 3.49
C GLN A 245 -6.30 20.62 3.04
N VAL A 246 -6.41 21.85 2.52
CA VAL A 246 -7.66 22.38 1.96
C VAL A 246 -8.12 21.53 0.76
N LEU A 247 -7.19 21.15 -0.10
CA LEU A 247 -7.49 20.30 -1.26
C LEU A 247 -7.98 18.91 -0.84
N ALA A 248 -7.36 18.32 0.17
CA ALA A 248 -7.79 17.04 0.72
C ALA A 248 -9.21 17.11 1.32
N ASN A 249 -9.53 18.18 2.05
CA ASN A 249 -10.85 18.42 2.61
C ASN A 249 -11.91 18.65 1.51
N LEU A 250 -11.57 19.42 0.48
CA LEU A 250 -12.41 19.63 -0.69
C LEU A 250 -12.69 18.30 -1.41
N LYS A 251 -11.68 17.51 -1.65
CA LYS A 251 -11.82 16.18 -2.26
C LYS A 251 -12.79 15.31 -1.45
N HIS A 252 -12.63 15.28 -0.13
CA HIS A 252 -13.52 14.54 0.75
C HIS A 252 -14.98 15.05 0.67
N SER A 253 -15.17 16.37 0.67
CA SER A 253 -16.48 16.98 0.51
C SER A 253 -17.11 16.59 -0.84
N PHE A 254 -16.37 16.65 -1.93
CA PHE A 254 -16.87 16.23 -3.24
C PHE A 254 -17.29 14.75 -3.30
N GLU A 255 -16.52 13.86 -2.66
CA GLU A 255 -16.92 12.45 -2.61
C GLU A 255 -18.19 12.23 -1.78
N LEU A 256 -18.38 12.98 -0.69
CA LEU A 256 -19.63 12.97 0.07
C LEU A 256 -20.81 13.50 -0.75
N ASP A 257 -20.63 14.63 -1.43
CA ASP A 257 -21.68 15.20 -2.29
C ASP A 257 -22.04 14.26 -3.43
N LYS A 258 -21.05 13.61 -4.04
CA LYS A 258 -21.27 12.61 -5.09
C LYS A 258 -22.08 11.41 -4.59
N THR A 259 -21.78 10.89 -3.41
CA THR A 259 -22.54 9.79 -2.81
C THR A 259 -23.98 10.21 -2.46
N TYR A 260 -24.14 11.40 -1.92
CA TYR A 260 -25.46 11.97 -1.65
C TYR A 260 -26.29 12.17 -2.91
N LEU A 261 -25.71 12.75 -3.95
CA LEU A 261 -26.37 12.95 -5.24
C LEU A 261 -26.75 11.62 -5.91
N ALA A 262 -25.86 10.63 -5.84
CA ALA A 262 -26.15 9.29 -6.36
C ALA A 262 -27.36 8.65 -5.65
N ALA A 263 -27.40 8.73 -4.33
CA ALA A 263 -28.55 8.23 -3.54
C ALA A 263 -29.84 9.00 -3.87
N ARG A 264 -29.76 10.32 -4.07
CA ARG A 264 -30.92 11.15 -4.42
C ARG A 264 -31.42 10.85 -5.84
N VAL A 265 -30.53 10.61 -6.80
CA VAL A 265 -30.92 10.17 -8.16
C VAL A 265 -31.65 8.83 -8.10
N GLU A 266 -31.17 7.89 -7.30
CA GLU A 266 -31.81 6.58 -7.15
C GLU A 266 -33.20 6.68 -6.50
N THR A 267 -33.37 7.49 -5.44
CA THR A 267 -34.68 7.73 -4.83
C THR A 267 -35.64 8.39 -5.81
N THR A 268 -35.20 9.43 -6.53
CA THR A 268 -36.05 10.12 -7.51
C THR A 268 -36.45 9.21 -8.67
N LYS A 269 -35.54 8.31 -9.09
CA LYS A 269 -35.86 7.30 -10.11
C LYS A 269 -36.94 6.33 -9.63
N ASN A 270 -36.80 5.82 -8.41
CA ASN A 270 -37.79 4.93 -7.81
C ASN A 270 -39.16 5.61 -7.68
N GLU A 271 -39.20 6.88 -7.25
CA GLU A 271 -40.42 7.68 -7.19
C GLU A 271 -41.04 7.88 -8.60
N LEU A 272 -40.20 8.11 -9.62
CA LEU A 272 -40.68 8.24 -10.99
C LEU A 272 -41.28 6.92 -11.51
N ASP A 273 -40.61 5.80 -11.23
CA ASP A 273 -41.08 4.47 -11.65
C ASP A 273 -42.41 4.13 -10.95
N GLU A 274 -42.52 4.43 -9.66
CA GLU A 274 -43.79 4.24 -8.91
C GLU A 274 -44.92 5.15 -9.43
N ASN A 275 -44.66 6.42 -9.64
CA ASN A 275 -45.62 7.35 -10.24
C ASN A 275 -46.03 6.91 -11.65
N SER A 276 -45.10 6.39 -12.46
CA SER A 276 -45.41 5.89 -13.79
C SER A 276 -46.28 4.64 -13.76
N PHE A 277 -46.06 3.78 -12.77
CA PHE A 277 -46.88 2.59 -12.53
C PHE A 277 -48.31 2.98 -12.09
N GLN A 278 -48.43 3.87 -11.10
CA GLN A 278 -49.73 4.38 -10.63
C GLN A 278 -50.51 5.04 -11.76
N ARG A 279 -49.83 5.85 -12.58
CA ARG A 279 -50.46 6.46 -13.75
C ARG A 279 -51.00 5.44 -14.73
N LYS A 280 -50.23 4.40 -15.06
CA LYS A 280 -50.68 3.32 -15.94
C LYS A 280 -51.90 2.58 -15.38
N GLN A 281 -51.90 2.34 -14.06
CA GLN A 281 -53.03 1.72 -13.37
C GLN A 281 -54.27 2.59 -13.46
N THR A 282 -54.17 3.88 -13.16
CA THR A 282 -55.27 4.84 -13.26
C THR A 282 -55.77 4.96 -14.69
N ASP A 283 -54.90 5.03 -15.69
CA ASP A 283 -55.26 5.08 -17.11
C ASP A 283 -56.01 3.80 -17.53
N SER A 284 -55.66 2.62 -17.01
CA SER A 284 -56.39 1.38 -17.21
C SER A 284 -57.78 1.42 -16.60
N GLU A 285 -57.88 1.81 -15.32
CA GLU A 285 -59.19 1.92 -14.60
C GLU A 285 -60.12 2.92 -15.29
N TRP A 286 -59.58 4.03 -15.76
CA TRP A 286 -60.35 4.99 -16.57
C TRP A 286 -60.77 4.41 -17.91
N GLY A 287 -59.91 3.61 -18.57
CA GLY A 287 -60.25 2.87 -19.78
C GLY A 287 -61.43 1.96 -19.57
N ASP A 288 -61.37 1.12 -18.55
CA ASP A 288 -62.42 0.17 -18.21
C ASP A 288 -63.76 0.89 -17.84
N THR A 289 -63.67 1.98 -17.08
CA THR A 289 -64.82 2.80 -16.71
C THR A 289 -65.44 3.43 -17.92
N ARG A 290 -64.67 3.99 -18.82
CA ARG A 290 -65.14 4.60 -20.06
C ARG A 290 -65.83 3.57 -20.95
N ASP A 291 -65.24 2.38 -21.09
CA ASP A 291 -65.80 1.34 -21.94
C ASP A 291 -67.12 0.78 -21.35
N HIS A 292 -67.19 0.65 -20.01
CA HIS A 292 -68.43 0.32 -19.34
C HIS A 292 -69.50 1.41 -19.56
N LEU A 293 -69.18 2.69 -19.40
CA LEU A 293 -70.14 3.79 -19.64
C LEU A 293 -70.60 3.84 -21.11
N ASN A 294 -69.69 3.58 -22.06
CA ASN A 294 -70.05 3.49 -23.47
C ASN A 294 -71.05 2.36 -23.76
N GLN A 295 -70.85 1.19 -23.10
CA GLN A 295 -71.83 0.10 -23.19
C GLN A 295 -73.19 0.48 -22.63
N VAL A 296 -73.24 1.12 -21.46
CA VAL A 296 -74.46 1.58 -20.86
C VAL A 296 -75.15 2.61 -21.75
N ILE A 297 -74.43 3.58 -22.30
CA ILE A 297 -75.00 4.57 -23.25
C ILE A 297 -75.52 3.88 -24.50
N SER A 298 -74.79 2.90 -25.03
CA SER A 298 -75.20 2.13 -26.22
C SER A 298 -76.53 1.37 -25.97
N SER A 299 -76.59 0.69 -24.83
CA SER A 299 -77.86 -0.03 -24.45
C SER A 299 -79.06 0.93 -24.24
N ALA A 300 -78.80 2.04 -23.54
CA ALA A 300 -79.88 3.05 -23.31
C ALA A 300 -80.36 3.68 -24.64
N ARG A 301 -79.47 3.91 -25.62
CA ARG A 301 -79.85 4.39 -26.95
C ARG A 301 -80.67 3.34 -27.70
N ALA A 302 -80.34 2.08 -27.64
CA ALA A 302 -81.09 1.00 -28.25
C ALA A 302 -82.53 0.89 -27.63
N ASP A 303 -82.61 1.05 -26.29
CA ASP A 303 -83.90 1.07 -25.58
C ASP A 303 -84.71 2.29 -26.02
N VAL A 304 -84.12 3.48 -26.13
CA VAL A 304 -84.81 4.68 -26.64
C VAL A 304 -85.32 4.48 -28.06
N GLU A 305 -84.52 3.94 -28.98
CA GLU A 305 -84.92 3.61 -30.35
C GLU A 305 -86.07 2.61 -30.36
N LYS A 306 -86.02 1.57 -29.50
CA LYS A 306 -87.09 0.59 -29.36
C LYS A 306 -88.41 1.24 -28.88
N PHE A 307 -88.32 2.02 -27.82
CA PHE A 307 -89.50 2.71 -27.29
C PHE A 307 -90.06 3.76 -28.26
N THR A 308 -89.21 4.45 -29.02
CA THR A 308 -89.60 5.40 -30.07
C THR A 308 -90.39 4.65 -31.17
N SER A 309 -89.87 3.50 -31.63
CA SER A 309 -90.54 2.69 -32.63
C SER A 309 -91.84 2.07 -32.14
N GLU A 310 -91.89 1.67 -30.87
CA GLU A 310 -93.14 1.23 -30.23
C GLU A 310 -94.13 2.38 -30.16
N LEU A 311 -93.76 3.58 -29.82
CA LEU A 311 -94.61 4.79 -29.75
C LEU A 311 -95.13 5.16 -31.14
N ASP A 312 -94.24 5.15 -32.16
CA ASP A 312 -94.67 5.37 -33.57
C ASP A 312 -95.67 4.32 -34.07
N THR A 313 -95.55 3.06 -33.57
CA THR A 313 -96.54 2.02 -33.89
C THR A 313 -97.86 2.23 -33.22
N VAL A 314 -97.90 2.61 -31.95
CA VAL A 314 -99.13 2.95 -31.19
C VAL A 314 -99.76 4.16 -31.77
N GLU A 315 -99.06 5.25 -32.13
CA GLU A 315 -99.64 6.44 -32.78
C GLU A 315 -100.31 6.06 -34.11
N ARG A 316 -99.71 5.14 -34.92
CA ARG A 316 -100.32 4.67 -36.15
C ARG A 316 -101.56 3.77 -35.98
N GLU A 317 -101.73 3.17 -34.80
CA GLU A 317 -102.95 2.37 -34.45
C GLU A 317 -104.08 3.26 -33.93
N PHE A 318 -103.76 4.47 -33.49
CA PHE A 318 -104.75 5.43 -32.99
C PHE A 318 -105.27 6.44 -34.02
N ASP A 319 -104.61 6.59 -35.19
CA ASP A 319 -105.04 7.36 -36.36
C ASP A 319 -105.84 6.46 -37.30
#